data_d2d3f4b6cf5dc561cd732a7292079290
#
_entry.id   d2d3f4b6cf5dc561cd732a7292079290
#
_cell.length_a   1.000
_cell.length_b   1.000
_cell.length_c   1.000
_cell.angle_alpha   90.00
_cell.angle_beta   90.00
_cell.angle_gamma   90.00
#
_symmetry.space_group_name_H-M   'P 1'
#
loop_
_entity.id
_entity.type
_entity.pdbx_description
1 polymer ?
#
loop_
_entity_poly.entity_id
_entity_poly.type
_entity_poly.pdbx_seq_one_letter_code
_entity_poly.pdbx_strand_id
1 'polypeptide(L)'
;MRRIPTAIALLAVSAAALWAMGCSTEPDSVLQSDLPQIPGMTPRDSSGLRQSEGRVIAGQFSYKGPISNLNARANETMARFDQAGWKLASQTLSASTANLIYRKDNRTVRVEIIQNGVQPKMSTGVLTVTSDPVPVSD
;
A
#
# COMPACT_ATOMS: atom_id res chain seq x y z
N MET A 1 61.18 23.37 -44.31
CA MET A 1 60.30 24.54 -44.12
C MET A 1 58.88 24.12 -44.34
N ARG A 2 58.03 24.33 -43.32
CA ARG A 2 56.56 24.56 -43.38
C ARG A 2 55.79 23.67 -42.43
N ARG A 3 55.52 24.20 -41.42
CA ARG A 3 54.39 24.78 -40.70
C ARG A 3 53.16 23.90 -40.76
N ILE A 4 52.94 23.22 -39.67
CA ILE A 4 51.75 22.50 -39.32
C ILE A 4 50.78 23.45 -38.58
N PRO A 5 49.56 23.63 -38.99
CA PRO A 5 48.58 24.29 -38.13
C PRO A 5 47.90 23.28 -37.19
N THR A 6 47.95 23.64 -35.95
CA THR A 6 47.33 23.00 -34.81
C THR A 6 45.82 23.05 -34.95
N ALA A 7 45.18 21.90 -35.07
CA ALA A 7 43.73 21.79 -34.97
C ALA A 7 43.36 21.63 -33.49
N ILE A 8 42.71 22.63 -32.97
CA ILE A 8 42.14 22.63 -31.63
C ILE A 8 40.85 21.81 -31.66
N ALA A 9 40.88 20.64 -31.06
CA ALA A 9 39.67 19.83 -30.83
C ALA A 9 38.93 20.38 -29.62
N LEU A 10 37.78 21.04 -29.88
CA LEU A 10 36.85 21.41 -28.85
C LEU A 10 36.11 20.15 -28.36
N LEU A 11 36.44 19.71 -27.16
CA LEU A 11 35.68 18.73 -26.43
C LEU A 11 34.41 19.41 -25.88
N ALA A 12 33.28 19.15 -26.51
CA ALA A 12 31.98 19.49 -25.95
C ALA A 12 31.64 18.49 -24.86
N VAL A 13 31.77 18.90 -23.61
CA VAL A 13 31.31 18.16 -22.46
C VAL A 13 29.79 18.38 -22.38
N SER A 14 29.02 17.39 -22.87
CA SER A 14 27.57 17.35 -22.67
C SER A 14 27.28 16.92 -21.23
N ALA A 15 26.97 17.88 -20.39
CA ALA A 15 26.43 17.62 -19.06
C ALA A 15 25.01 17.10 -19.22
N ALA A 16 24.86 15.77 -19.17
CA ALA A 16 23.56 15.13 -19.03
C ALA A 16 23.05 15.40 -17.61
N ALA A 17 22.16 16.36 -17.48
CA ALA A 17 21.41 16.59 -16.25
C ALA A 17 20.45 15.40 -16.06
N LEU A 18 20.84 14.45 -15.22
CA LEU A 18 19.96 13.42 -14.68
C LEU A 18 18.94 14.09 -13.78
N TRP A 19 17.79 14.34 -14.33
CA TRP A 19 16.61 14.69 -13.54
C TRP A 19 16.21 13.42 -12.77
N ALA A 20 16.64 13.31 -11.54
CA ALA A 20 16.10 12.35 -10.61
C ALA A 20 14.65 12.76 -10.35
N MET A 21 13.71 12.19 -11.12
CA MET A 21 12.31 12.19 -10.75
C MET A 21 12.23 11.38 -9.47
N GLY A 22 12.16 12.08 -8.35
CA GLY A 22 11.82 11.49 -7.07
C GLY A 22 10.37 11.04 -7.16
N CYS A 23 10.16 9.76 -7.51
CA CYS A 23 8.90 9.12 -7.22
C CYS A 23 8.79 9.06 -5.71
N SER A 24 7.98 9.95 -5.13
CA SER A 24 7.49 9.76 -3.78
C SER A 24 6.50 8.61 -3.82
N THR A 25 7.01 7.40 -3.72
CA THR A 25 6.21 6.19 -3.55
C THR A 25 5.66 6.24 -2.14
N GLU A 26 4.35 6.48 -2.01
CA GLU A 26 3.68 6.16 -0.75
C GLU A 26 4.01 4.71 -0.39
N PRO A 27 4.31 4.40 0.87
CA PRO A 27 4.64 3.04 1.26
C PRO A 27 3.45 2.14 0.95
N ASP A 28 3.64 1.17 0.07
CA ASP A 28 2.59 0.25 -0.37
C ASP A 28 2.19 -0.77 0.72
N SER A 29 2.96 -0.84 1.80
CA SER A 29 2.76 -1.82 2.87
C SER A 29 2.78 -1.19 4.25
N VAL A 30 2.07 -1.82 5.17
CA VAL A 30 2.06 -1.47 6.59
C VAL A 30 3.39 -1.90 7.21
N LEU A 31 4.13 -0.96 7.79
CA LEU A 31 5.38 -1.21 8.51
C LEU A 31 6.40 -2.06 7.72
N GLN A 32 6.46 -1.88 6.41
CA GLN A 32 7.35 -2.66 5.52
C GLN A 32 7.12 -4.19 5.61
N SER A 33 5.92 -4.60 5.99
CA SER A 33 5.51 -6.00 6.04
C SER A 33 4.85 -6.44 4.73
N ASP A 34 4.39 -7.69 4.69
CA ASP A 34 3.59 -8.23 3.59
C ASP A 34 2.11 -7.81 3.62
N LEU A 35 1.76 -6.87 4.50
CA LEU A 35 0.40 -6.36 4.67
C LEU A 35 0.23 -5.08 3.85
N PRO A 36 -0.58 -5.08 2.78
CA PRO A 36 -0.84 -3.88 2.00
C PRO A 36 -1.60 -2.82 2.79
N GLN A 37 -1.39 -1.58 2.43
CA GLN A 37 -2.23 -0.47 2.89
C GLN A 37 -3.48 -0.36 2.03
N ILE A 38 -4.50 0.34 2.53
CA ILE A 38 -5.67 0.71 1.73
C ILE A 38 -5.25 1.79 0.73
N PRO A 39 -5.32 1.54 -0.59
CA PRO A 39 -4.87 2.49 -1.59
C PRO A 39 -5.56 3.85 -1.49
N GLY A 40 -4.80 4.93 -1.66
CA GLY A 40 -5.32 6.29 -1.67
C GLY A 40 -5.83 6.81 -0.34
N MET A 41 -5.63 6.08 0.75
CA MET A 41 -5.98 6.50 2.10
C MET A 41 -4.74 6.68 2.96
N THR A 42 -4.81 7.62 3.89
CA THR A 42 -3.70 7.96 4.79
C THR A 42 -3.89 7.24 6.13
N PRO A 43 -2.86 6.51 6.62
CA PRO A 43 -2.88 5.94 7.96
C PRO A 43 -3.05 7.03 9.03
N ARG A 44 -3.83 6.74 10.06
CA ARG A 44 -4.07 7.66 11.20
C ARG A 44 -3.57 7.09 12.50
N ASP A 45 -4.10 5.96 12.90
CA ASP A 45 -3.81 5.34 14.18
C ASP A 45 -3.61 3.84 14.03
N SER A 46 -2.92 3.27 14.99
CA SER A 46 -2.81 1.84 15.14
C SER A 46 -2.95 1.43 16.61
N SER A 47 -3.51 0.26 16.85
CA SER A 47 -3.67 -0.29 18.18
C SER A 47 -3.49 -1.81 18.18
N GLY A 48 -3.13 -2.38 19.34
CA GLY A 48 -2.97 -3.81 19.49
C GLY A 48 -1.91 -4.45 18.60
N LEU A 49 -0.95 -3.68 18.13
CA LEU A 49 0.06 -4.14 17.18
C LEU A 49 0.96 -5.21 17.78
N ARG A 50 1.04 -6.34 17.10
CA ARG A 50 2.04 -7.39 17.35
C ARG A 50 2.69 -7.81 16.05
N GLN A 51 3.99 -7.94 16.08
CA GLN A 51 4.80 -8.43 14.97
C GLN A 51 5.57 -9.67 15.37
N SER A 52 5.79 -10.56 14.41
CA SER A 52 6.65 -11.72 14.55
C SER A 52 7.35 -11.98 13.23
N GLU A 53 8.66 -12.13 13.26
CA GLU A 53 9.50 -12.41 12.08
C GLU A 53 9.28 -11.42 10.93
N GLY A 54 9.14 -10.13 11.24
CA GLY A 54 8.90 -9.08 10.24
C GLY A 54 7.50 -9.03 9.67
N ARG A 55 6.56 -9.83 10.20
CA ARG A 55 5.16 -9.85 9.78
C ARG A 55 4.24 -9.31 10.86
N VAL A 56 3.22 -8.59 10.45
CA VAL A 56 2.14 -8.19 11.37
C VAL A 56 1.25 -9.39 11.61
N ILE A 57 1.14 -9.80 12.87
CA ILE A 57 0.34 -10.95 13.30
C ILE A 57 -0.94 -10.56 14.04
N ALA A 58 -1.01 -9.34 14.54
CA ALA A 58 -2.20 -8.75 15.11
C ALA A 58 -2.11 -7.23 15.09
N GLY A 59 -3.24 -6.58 15.02
CA GLY A 59 -3.34 -5.12 15.10
C GLY A 59 -4.55 -4.59 14.37
N GLN A 60 -4.86 -3.35 14.67
CA GLN A 60 -5.89 -2.58 13.98
C GLN A 60 -5.28 -1.28 13.50
N PHE A 61 -5.52 -0.94 12.24
CA PHE A 61 -5.02 0.27 11.60
C PHE A 61 -6.19 1.06 11.05
N SER A 62 -6.27 2.34 11.41
CA SER A 62 -7.28 3.24 10.89
C SER A 62 -6.71 4.14 9.80
N TYR A 63 -7.55 4.44 8.82
CA TYR A 63 -7.23 5.25 7.66
C TYR A 63 -8.28 6.32 7.44
N LYS A 64 -7.87 7.41 6.81
CA LYS A 64 -8.74 8.47 6.36
C LYS A 64 -8.33 8.94 4.98
N GLY A 65 -9.30 9.24 4.14
CA GLY A 65 -8.99 9.73 2.81
C GLY A 65 -10.21 9.85 1.90
N PRO A 66 -9.99 10.35 0.68
CA PRO A 66 -11.05 10.55 -0.28
C PRO A 66 -11.51 9.22 -0.89
N ILE A 67 -12.81 9.04 -0.98
CA ILE A 67 -13.44 7.95 -1.74
C ILE A 67 -14.53 8.57 -2.60
N SER A 68 -14.27 8.71 -3.89
CA SER A 68 -15.26 9.16 -4.87
C SER A 68 -16.10 8.01 -5.42
N ASN A 69 -15.52 6.82 -5.48
CA ASN A 69 -16.17 5.60 -5.94
C ASN A 69 -15.73 4.43 -5.05
N LEU A 70 -16.67 3.93 -4.26
CA LEU A 70 -16.41 2.84 -3.32
C LEU A 70 -16.03 1.54 -4.03
N ASN A 71 -16.71 1.19 -5.12
CA ASN A 71 -16.42 -0.03 -5.87
C ASN A 71 -15.02 0.01 -6.48
N ALA A 72 -14.61 1.14 -7.03
CA ALA A 72 -13.27 1.32 -7.55
C ALA A 72 -12.21 1.17 -6.45
N ARG A 73 -12.43 1.75 -5.28
CA ARG A 73 -11.53 1.62 -4.13
C ARG A 73 -11.44 0.19 -3.62
N ALA A 74 -12.57 -0.50 -3.55
CA ALA A 74 -12.60 -1.91 -3.17
C ALA A 74 -11.82 -2.77 -4.18
N ASN A 75 -12.00 -2.55 -5.47
CA ASN A 75 -11.28 -3.27 -6.52
C ASN A 75 -9.75 -3.03 -6.48
N GLU A 76 -9.33 -1.79 -6.25
CA GLU A 76 -7.91 -1.47 -6.07
C GLU A 76 -7.32 -2.17 -4.84
N THR A 77 -8.08 -2.20 -3.74
CA THR A 77 -7.69 -2.90 -2.52
C THR A 77 -7.56 -4.40 -2.79
N MET A 78 -8.52 -5.01 -3.46
CA MET A 78 -8.45 -6.43 -3.83
C MET A 78 -7.24 -6.74 -4.68
N ALA A 79 -6.93 -5.91 -5.67
CA ALA A 79 -5.75 -6.10 -6.52
C ALA A 79 -4.45 -6.05 -5.72
N ARG A 80 -4.32 -5.12 -4.78
CA ARG A 80 -3.13 -5.00 -3.94
C ARG A 80 -2.95 -6.18 -3.00
N PHE A 81 -4.01 -6.65 -2.37
CA PHE A 81 -3.95 -7.82 -1.50
C PHE A 81 -3.61 -9.09 -2.28
N ASP A 82 -4.18 -9.26 -3.47
CA ASP A 82 -3.85 -10.39 -4.36
C ASP A 82 -2.37 -10.38 -4.76
N GLN A 83 -1.83 -9.25 -5.15
CA GLN A 83 -0.42 -9.09 -5.49
C GLN A 83 0.52 -9.42 -4.32
N ALA A 84 0.08 -9.14 -3.10
CA ALA A 84 0.83 -9.46 -1.87
C ALA A 84 0.64 -10.92 -1.40
N GLY A 85 -0.09 -11.74 -2.15
CA GLY A 85 -0.31 -13.15 -1.87
C GLY A 85 -1.43 -13.45 -0.87
N TRP A 86 -2.28 -12.47 -0.57
CA TRP A 86 -3.47 -12.67 0.24
C TRP A 86 -4.63 -13.20 -0.60
N LYS A 87 -5.37 -14.16 -0.08
CA LYS A 87 -6.53 -14.75 -0.74
C LYS A 87 -7.81 -14.15 -0.18
N LEU A 88 -8.66 -13.64 -1.08
CA LEU A 88 -9.98 -13.14 -0.71
C LEU A 88 -10.86 -14.31 -0.27
N ALA A 89 -11.31 -14.25 0.99
CA ALA A 89 -12.21 -15.26 1.57
C ALA A 89 -13.68 -14.83 1.47
N SER A 90 -13.95 -13.52 1.59
CA SER A 90 -15.30 -12.97 1.54
C SER A 90 -15.26 -11.50 1.15
N GLN A 91 -16.30 -11.07 0.43
CA GLN A 91 -16.54 -9.66 0.16
C GLN A 91 -18.03 -9.34 0.31
N THR A 92 -18.28 -8.17 0.87
CA THR A 92 -19.63 -7.62 0.96
C THR A 92 -19.58 -6.15 0.61
N LEU A 93 -20.35 -5.75 -0.39
CA LEU A 93 -20.45 -4.37 -0.86
C LEU A 93 -21.87 -3.87 -0.65
N SER A 94 -21.98 -2.70 -0.06
CA SER A 94 -23.24 -1.96 0.07
C SER A 94 -23.09 -0.58 -0.58
N ALA A 95 -24.11 0.27 -0.45
CA ALA A 95 -24.07 1.61 -1.03
C ALA A 95 -22.91 2.47 -0.49
N SER A 96 -22.51 2.29 0.77
CA SER A 96 -21.52 3.13 1.45
C SER A 96 -20.42 2.36 2.16
N THR A 97 -20.47 1.02 2.18
CA THR A 97 -19.51 0.21 2.93
C THR A 97 -19.04 -0.97 2.10
N ALA A 98 -17.71 -1.21 2.12
CA ALA A 98 -17.08 -2.41 1.60
C ALA A 98 -16.41 -3.17 2.73
N ASN A 99 -16.73 -4.46 2.86
CA ASN A 99 -16.07 -5.37 3.78
C ASN A 99 -15.36 -6.46 2.99
N LEU A 100 -14.06 -6.57 3.18
CA LEU A 100 -13.22 -7.55 2.51
C LEU A 100 -12.49 -8.37 3.57
N ILE A 101 -12.51 -9.68 3.42
CA ILE A 101 -11.82 -10.60 4.32
C ILE A 101 -10.81 -11.40 3.53
N TYR A 102 -9.57 -11.39 3.98
CA TYR A 102 -8.45 -12.08 3.34
C TYR A 102 -7.79 -13.06 4.31
N ARG A 103 -7.21 -14.10 3.74
CA ARG A 103 -6.41 -15.09 4.46
C ARG A 103 -5.05 -15.29 3.81
N LYS A 104 -4.04 -15.42 4.65
CA LYS A 104 -2.69 -15.81 4.28
C LYS A 104 -2.02 -16.49 5.44
N ASP A 105 -1.53 -17.71 5.22
CA ASP A 105 -1.01 -18.57 6.28
C ASP A 105 -2.07 -18.79 7.39
N ASN A 106 -1.71 -18.51 8.64
CA ASN A 106 -2.61 -18.57 9.79
C ASN A 106 -3.19 -17.18 10.17
N ARG A 107 -3.13 -16.22 9.24
CA ARG A 107 -3.60 -14.85 9.50
C ARG A 107 -4.86 -14.54 8.72
N THR A 108 -5.72 -13.75 9.33
CA THR A 108 -6.92 -13.19 8.71
C THR A 108 -6.83 -11.67 8.77
N VAL A 109 -7.14 -11.03 7.66
CA VAL A 109 -7.24 -9.57 7.57
C VAL A 109 -8.66 -9.20 7.18
N ARG A 110 -9.27 -8.31 7.96
CA ARG A 110 -10.53 -7.66 7.61
C ARG A 110 -10.24 -6.22 7.20
N VAL A 111 -10.70 -5.85 6.03
CA VAL A 111 -10.69 -4.47 5.56
C VAL A 111 -12.11 -3.97 5.49
N GLU A 112 -12.41 -2.91 6.23
CA GLU A 112 -13.67 -2.20 6.17
C GLU A 112 -13.43 -0.80 5.61
N ILE A 113 -14.12 -0.44 4.54
CA ILE A 113 -14.04 0.86 3.89
C ILE A 113 -15.41 1.50 3.94
N ILE A 114 -15.50 2.68 4.52
CA ILE A 114 -16.75 3.43 4.68
C ILE A 114 -16.66 4.74 3.92
N GLN A 115 -17.46 4.88 2.88
CA GLN A 115 -17.57 6.13 2.15
C GLN A 115 -18.47 7.09 2.92
N ASN A 116 -17.94 8.29 3.18
CA ASN A 116 -18.75 9.35 3.77
C ASN A 116 -19.56 10.03 2.65
N GLY A 117 -20.87 9.83 2.66
CA GLY A 117 -21.76 10.34 1.62
C GLY A 117 -21.92 11.87 1.63
N VAL A 118 -21.67 12.52 2.77
CA VAL A 118 -21.76 13.99 2.90
C VAL A 118 -20.43 14.65 2.57
N GLN A 119 -19.34 14.06 3.04
CA GLN A 119 -17.98 14.55 2.86
C GLN A 119 -17.09 13.41 2.34
N PRO A 120 -17.09 13.10 1.05
CA PRO A 120 -16.33 11.98 0.49
C PRO A 120 -14.83 12.01 0.78
N LYS A 121 -14.26 13.21 0.97
CA LYS A 121 -12.84 13.38 1.37
C LYS A 121 -12.55 12.90 2.79
N MET A 122 -13.58 12.74 3.61
CA MET A 122 -13.49 12.32 5.01
C MET A 122 -13.93 10.88 5.22
N SER A 123 -13.83 10.07 4.19
CA SER A 123 -14.10 8.64 4.26
C SER A 123 -13.07 7.93 5.13
N THR A 124 -13.45 6.80 5.70
CA THR A 124 -12.64 6.04 6.66
C THR A 124 -12.39 4.62 6.19
N GLY A 125 -11.28 4.06 6.63
CA GLY A 125 -10.96 2.67 6.44
C GLY A 125 -10.39 2.08 7.71
N VAL A 126 -10.67 0.82 7.97
CA VAL A 126 -10.12 0.06 9.08
C VAL A 126 -9.60 -1.27 8.57
N LEU A 127 -8.38 -1.58 8.95
CA LEU A 127 -7.73 -2.84 8.63
C LEU A 127 -7.41 -3.54 9.94
N THR A 128 -7.95 -4.73 10.12
CA THR A 128 -7.76 -5.53 11.34
C THR A 128 -7.08 -6.84 10.99
N VAL A 129 -5.96 -7.12 11.65
CA VAL A 129 -5.21 -8.37 11.51
C VAL A 129 -5.40 -9.22 12.74
N THR A 130 -5.71 -10.49 12.52
CA THR A 130 -5.76 -11.52 13.57
C THR A 130 -4.97 -12.74 13.11
N SER A 131 -4.42 -13.48 14.06
CA SER A 131 -3.77 -14.77 13.81
C SER A 131 -4.51 -15.87 14.55
N ASP A 132 -4.69 -16.99 13.88
CA ASP A 132 -5.16 -18.19 14.56
C ASP A 132 -4.08 -18.69 15.52
N PRO A 133 -4.44 -19.22 16.69
CA PRO A 133 -3.47 -19.82 17.58
C PRO A 133 -2.78 -20.99 16.87
N VAL A 134 -1.45 -21.04 16.97
CA VAL A 134 -0.68 -22.19 16.46
C VAL A 134 -1.09 -23.39 17.28
N PRO A 135 -1.57 -24.50 16.69
CA PRO A 135 -1.82 -25.72 17.45
C PRO A 135 -0.52 -26.17 18.09
N VAL A 136 -0.52 -26.25 19.41
CA VAL A 136 0.60 -26.82 20.16
C VAL A 136 0.57 -28.32 19.87
N SER A 137 1.56 -28.81 19.14
CA SER A 137 1.77 -30.25 18.98
C SER A 137 2.31 -30.77 20.33
N ASP A 138 1.50 -31.49 21.05
CA ASP A 138 1.93 -32.29 22.20
C ASP A 138 2.77 -33.48 21.76
#